data_e2c33b59306edeb707a1ec9b71220442
#
_entry.id   e2c33b59306edeb707a1ec9b71220442
#
_cell.length_a   1.000
_cell.length_b   1.000
_cell.length_c   1.000
_cell.angle_alpha   90.00
_cell.angle_beta   90.00
_cell.angle_gamma   90.00
#
_symmetry.space_group_name_H-M   'P 1'
#
loop_
_entity.id
_entity.type
_entity.pdbx_description
1 polymer ?
#
loop_
_entity_poly.entity_id
_entity_poly.type
_entity_poly.pdbx_seq_one_letter_code
_entity_poly.pdbx_strand_id
1 'polypeptide(L)'
;DALQLAADDNTEIVILRCEGRTFIAGADITEFGRPPQAPSLATVLEALESHPKPVIAAIHGTALGGGLELALCCDYRIAVETAKVGLPEVNLGLLPGAGGTQRLPRLTGLKIAIKMITSGRPLNASEAQAAGIVDKVSSEDQTRGAKYYAEELLERGAGKRLTRDIAL
;
A
#
# COMPACT_ATOMS: atom_id res chain seq x y z
N ASP A 1 -20.45 0.14 -3.55
CA ASP A 1 -19.35 -0.48 -2.82
C ASP A 1 -18.78 0.42 -1.74
N ALA A 2 -17.90 -0.11 -0.85
CA ALA A 2 -17.39 0.62 0.31
C ALA A 2 -16.67 1.94 -0.04
N LEU A 3 -15.87 1.97 -1.12
CA LEU A 3 -15.20 3.19 -1.58
C LEU A 3 -16.23 4.24 -2.06
N GLN A 4 -17.30 3.83 -2.72
CA GLN A 4 -18.36 4.75 -3.14
C GLN A 4 -19.10 5.35 -1.94
N LEU A 5 -19.39 4.53 -0.93
CA LEU A 5 -20.00 4.99 0.32
C LEU A 5 -19.07 5.95 1.09
N ALA A 6 -17.77 5.70 1.07
CA ALA A 6 -16.77 6.55 1.70
C ALA A 6 -16.48 7.87 0.95
N ALA A 7 -17.08 8.06 -0.24
CA ALA A 7 -16.94 9.30 -1.00
C ALA A 7 -17.92 10.41 -0.53
N ASP A 8 -18.79 10.14 0.44
CA ASP A 8 -19.76 11.10 0.96
C ASP A 8 -19.10 12.29 1.70
N ASP A 9 -19.87 13.35 1.92
CA ASP A 9 -19.36 14.60 2.50
C ASP A 9 -18.99 14.47 4.00
N ASN A 10 -19.46 13.42 4.69
CA ASN A 10 -19.17 13.19 6.10
C ASN A 10 -17.84 12.45 6.32
N THR A 11 -17.27 11.87 5.25
CA THR A 11 -15.99 11.16 5.32
C THR A 11 -14.87 12.14 4.98
N GLU A 12 -13.91 12.30 5.87
CA GLU A 12 -12.73 13.15 5.65
C GLU A 12 -11.52 12.35 5.19
N ILE A 13 -11.37 11.11 5.70
CA ILE A 13 -10.23 10.22 5.37
C ILE A 13 -10.70 8.76 5.41
N VAL A 14 -10.13 7.93 4.56
CA VAL A 14 -10.45 6.49 4.47
C VAL A 14 -9.29 5.68 5.02
N ILE A 15 -9.57 4.71 5.87
CA ILE A 15 -8.58 3.75 6.36
C ILE A 15 -8.86 2.38 5.72
N LEU A 16 -7.94 1.92 4.88
CA LEU A 16 -7.95 0.59 4.32
C LEU A 16 -7.18 -0.35 5.24
N ARG A 17 -7.89 -1.29 5.86
CA ARG A 17 -7.31 -2.33 6.70
C ARG A 17 -7.81 -3.72 6.28
N CYS A 18 -7.06 -4.74 6.59
CA CYS A 18 -7.46 -6.13 6.39
C CYS A 18 -7.71 -6.83 7.72
N GLU A 19 -8.57 -7.82 7.72
CA GLU A 19 -8.78 -8.70 8.85
C GLU A 19 -7.75 -9.85 8.87
N GLY A 20 -7.63 -10.51 10.03
CA GLY A 20 -6.75 -11.67 10.17
C GLY A 20 -5.31 -11.30 10.49
N ARG A 21 -4.35 -12.11 10.02
CA ARG A 21 -2.96 -12.05 10.44
C ARG A 21 -2.06 -11.20 9.56
N THR A 22 -2.54 -10.78 8.40
CA THR A 22 -1.72 -10.06 7.43
C THR A 22 -2.57 -9.05 6.65
N PHE A 23 -1.93 -8.00 6.16
CA PHE A 23 -2.58 -7.06 5.26
C PHE A 23 -2.94 -7.76 3.94
N ILE A 24 -2.01 -7.91 3.02
CA ILE A 24 -2.20 -8.68 1.77
C ILE A 24 -0.85 -9.30 1.40
N ALA A 25 -0.81 -10.63 1.34
CA ALA A 25 0.44 -11.37 1.11
C ALA A 25 0.79 -11.58 -0.38
N GLY A 26 0.02 -11.04 -1.29
CA GLY A 26 0.18 -11.16 -2.74
C GLY A 26 -1.10 -11.61 -3.44
N ALA A 27 -1.00 -11.85 -4.75
CA ALA A 27 -2.07 -12.44 -5.53
C ALA A 27 -2.23 -13.94 -5.22
N ASP A 28 -3.44 -14.46 -5.37
CA ASP A 28 -3.66 -15.91 -5.27
C ASP A 28 -3.06 -16.59 -6.51
N ILE A 29 -1.96 -17.32 -6.31
CA ILE A 29 -1.27 -18.02 -7.40
C ILE A 29 -2.13 -19.11 -8.05
N THR A 30 -3.18 -19.58 -7.40
CA THR A 30 -4.12 -20.57 -7.96
C THR A 30 -5.03 -19.99 -9.04
N GLU A 31 -5.10 -18.67 -9.13
CA GLU A 31 -5.84 -17.95 -10.18
C GLU A 31 -5.01 -17.76 -11.46
N PHE A 32 -3.70 -18.01 -11.42
CA PHE A 32 -2.85 -17.85 -12.58
C PHE A 32 -3.26 -18.83 -13.70
N GLY A 33 -3.43 -18.30 -14.91
CA GLY A 33 -3.89 -19.08 -16.07
C GLY A 33 -5.40 -19.27 -16.14
N ARG A 34 -6.18 -18.74 -15.22
CA ARG A 34 -7.65 -18.69 -15.28
C ARG A 34 -8.13 -17.36 -15.84
N PRO A 35 -9.34 -17.29 -16.41
CA PRO A 35 -9.93 -16.02 -16.79
C PRO A 35 -10.01 -15.07 -15.57
N PRO A 36 -9.62 -13.80 -15.71
CA PRO A 36 -9.66 -12.85 -14.61
C PRO A 36 -11.11 -12.64 -14.14
N GLN A 37 -11.29 -12.60 -12.83
CA GLN A 37 -12.58 -12.28 -12.22
C GLN A 37 -12.69 -10.76 -12.02
N ALA A 38 -13.91 -10.24 -12.15
CA ALA A 38 -14.21 -8.83 -11.85
C ALA A 38 -14.50 -8.64 -10.34
N PRO A 39 -14.06 -7.51 -9.74
CA PRO A 39 -13.22 -6.48 -10.36
C PRO A 39 -11.76 -6.91 -10.48
N SER A 40 -11.09 -6.52 -11.55
CA SER A 40 -9.65 -6.76 -11.69
C SER A 40 -8.85 -5.92 -10.67
N LEU A 41 -7.64 -6.37 -10.32
CA LEU A 41 -6.75 -5.58 -9.46
C LEU A 41 -6.54 -4.16 -10.03
N ALA A 42 -6.34 -4.02 -11.33
CA ALA A 42 -6.16 -2.73 -11.98
C ALA A 42 -7.35 -1.80 -11.73
N THR A 43 -8.58 -2.30 -11.85
CA THR A 43 -9.81 -1.54 -11.56
C THR A 43 -9.85 -1.07 -10.10
N VAL A 44 -9.42 -1.92 -9.16
CA VAL A 44 -9.39 -1.57 -7.73
C VAL A 44 -8.34 -0.50 -7.45
N LEU A 45 -7.15 -0.62 -8.05
CA LEU A 45 -6.07 0.37 -7.88
C LEU A 45 -6.48 1.73 -8.46
N GLU A 46 -7.12 1.75 -9.62
CA GLU A 46 -7.64 2.98 -10.22
C GLU A 46 -8.72 3.63 -9.33
N ALA A 47 -9.62 2.83 -8.77
CA ALA A 47 -10.64 3.34 -7.85
C ALA A 47 -10.04 3.95 -6.57
N LEU A 48 -8.96 3.36 -6.03
CA LEU A 48 -8.24 3.91 -4.87
C LEU A 48 -7.55 5.24 -5.20
N GLU A 49 -6.86 5.31 -6.33
CA GLU A 49 -6.18 6.55 -6.75
C GLU A 49 -7.14 7.67 -7.12
N SER A 50 -8.28 7.35 -7.74
CA SER A 50 -9.30 8.33 -8.12
C SER A 50 -10.25 8.70 -6.98
N HIS A 51 -10.16 8.04 -5.81
CA HIS A 51 -11.02 8.34 -4.67
C HIS A 51 -10.85 9.81 -4.24
N PRO A 52 -11.95 10.57 -4.00
CA PRO A 52 -11.87 12.00 -3.69
C PRO A 52 -11.24 12.32 -2.33
N LYS A 53 -11.31 11.38 -1.38
CA LYS A 53 -10.76 11.55 -0.03
C LYS A 53 -9.40 10.85 0.09
N PRO A 54 -8.49 11.31 0.98
CA PRO A 54 -7.24 10.62 1.24
C PRO A 54 -7.48 9.20 1.75
N VAL A 55 -6.66 8.25 1.31
CA VAL A 55 -6.71 6.85 1.73
C VAL A 55 -5.43 6.47 2.47
N ILE A 56 -5.55 5.88 3.65
CA ILE A 56 -4.45 5.33 4.45
C ILE A 56 -4.45 3.81 4.34
N ALA A 57 -3.34 3.20 3.94
CA ALA A 57 -3.13 1.77 4.10
C ALA A 57 -2.60 1.47 5.51
N ALA A 58 -3.36 0.69 6.29
CA ALA A 58 -2.98 0.25 7.64
C ALA A 58 -2.35 -1.14 7.58
N ILE A 59 -1.03 -1.20 7.47
CA ILE A 59 -0.28 -2.42 7.19
C ILE A 59 0.06 -3.16 8.48
N HIS A 60 -0.32 -4.44 8.56
CA HIS A 60 0.10 -5.39 9.60
C HIS A 60 0.52 -6.71 8.97
N GLY A 61 1.31 -7.50 9.67
CA GLY A 61 1.84 -8.75 9.13
C GLY A 61 2.65 -8.50 7.86
N THR A 62 2.12 -8.83 6.69
CA THR A 62 2.83 -8.64 5.42
C THR A 62 2.01 -7.87 4.38
N ALA A 63 2.69 -6.99 3.63
CA ALA A 63 2.21 -6.42 2.38
C ALA A 63 3.22 -6.79 1.27
N LEU A 64 2.92 -7.83 0.50
CA LEU A 64 3.84 -8.40 -0.49
C LEU A 64 3.23 -8.40 -1.89
N GLY A 65 4.06 -8.20 -2.91
CA GLY A 65 3.63 -8.23 -4.31
C GLY A 65 2.48 -7.27 -4.57
N GLY A 66 1.40 -7.75 -5.19
CA GLY A 66 0.18 -6.98 -5.41
C GLY A 66 -0.38 -6.31 -4.15
N GLY A 67 -0.14 -6.87 -2.97
CA GLY A 67 -0.54 -6.25 -1.70
C GLY A 67 0.27 -4.99 -1.37
N LEU A 68 1.57 -4.97 -1.65
CA LEU A 68 2.35 -3.75 -1.56
C LEU A 68 1.97 -2.78 -2.67
N GLU A 69 1.76 -3.26 -3.90
CA GLU A 69 1.36 -2.42 -5.03
C GLU A 69 0.05 -1.68 -4.74
N LEU A 70 -0.92 -2.35 -4.08
CA LEU A 70 -2.14 -1.74 -3.60
C LEU A 70 -1.87 -0.68 -2.51
N ALA A 71 -1.04 -0.98 -1.53
CA ALA A 71 -0.66 -0.01 -0.51
C ALA A 71 0.04 1.23 -1.10
N LEU A 72 0.83 1.05 -2.16
CA LEU A 72 1.49 2.15 -2.88
C LEU A 72 0.52 3.05 -3.67
N CYS A 73 -0.71 2.59 -3.95
CA CYS A 73 -1.78 3.39 -4.54
C CYS A 73 -2.51 4.27 -3.51
N CYS A 74 -2.44 3.92 -2.22
CA CYS A 74 -2.97 4.76 -1.16
C CYS A 74 -2.15 6.03 -1.00
N ASP A 75 -2.76 7.11 -0.48
CA ASP A 75 -2.08 8.37 -0.24
C ASP A 75 -1.03 8.24 0.87
N TYR A 76 -1.38 7.54 1.93
CA TYR A 76 -0.54 7.35 3.13
C TYR A 76 -0.45 5.87 3.51
N ARG A 77 0.62 5.52 4.21
CA ARG A 77 0.88 4.15 4.68
C ARG A 77 1.38 4.20 6.13
N ILE A 78 0.67 3.52 7.01
CA ILE A 78 1.13 3.25 8.37
C ILE A 78 1.34 1.75 8.55
N ALA A 79 2.37 1.36 9.27
CA ALA A 79 2.67 -0.03 9.55
C ALA A 79 2.83 -0.28 11.04
N VAL A 80 2.41 -1.46 11.52
CA VAL A 80 2.81 -1.92 12.85
C VAL A 80 4.30 -2.32 12.83
N GLU A 81 4.98 -2.27 13.99
CA GLU A 81 6.42 -2.56 14.09
C GLU A 81 6.84 -3.92 13.50
N THR A 82 5.97 -4.91 13.60
CA THR A 82 6.23 -6.27 13.11
C THR A 82 5.95 -6.48 11.63
N ALA A 83 5.44 -5.46 10.94
CA ALA A 83 5.08 -5.58 9.53
C ALA A 83 6.30 -5.74 8.61
N LYS A 84 6.06 -6.40 7.47
CA LYS A 84 7.03 -6.56 6.39
C LYS A 84 6.39 -6.15 5.06
N VAL A 85 7.16 -5.46 4.22
CA VAL A 85 6.71 -5.03 2.90
C VAL A 85 7.73 -5.45 1.84
N GLY A 86 7.28 -5.82 0.65
CA GLY A 86 8.21 -6.24 -0.41
C GLY A 86 7.55 -6.54 -1.75
N LEU A 87 8.38 -6.67 -2.78
CA LEU A 87 8.00 -7.07 -4.12
C LEU A 87 8.78 -8.36 -4.49
N PRO A 88 8.31 -9.54 -4.05
CA PRO A 88 9.02 -10.80 -4.20
C PRO A 88 8.78 -11.52 -5.54
N GLU A 89 8.17 -10.86 -6.52
CA GLU A 89 7.76 -11.44 -7.82
C GLU A 89 8.91 -12.12 -8.55
N VAL A 90 10.14 -11.62 -8.40
CA VAL A 90 11.35 -12.21 -9.00
C VAL A 90 11.58 -13.66 -8.56
N ASN A 91 11.15 -14.06 -7.37
CA ASN A 91 11.25 -15.43 -6.88
C ASN A 91 10.34 -16.40 -7.67
N LEU A 92 9.38 -15.85 -8.41
CA LEU A 92 8.48 -16.58 -9.31
C LEU A 92 8.86 -16.38 -10.80
N GLY A 93 10.00 -15.73 -11.08
CA GLY A 93 10.40 -15.38 -12.44
C GLY A 93 9.56 -14.26 -13.06
N LEU A 94 8.89 -13.45 -12.24
CA LEU A 94 8.00 -12.37 -12.66
C LEU A 94 8.56 -11.01 -12.25
N LEU A 95 7.94 -9.96 -12.78
CA LEU A 95 8.11 -8.58 -12.35
C LEU A 95 6.82 -8.09 -11.67
N PRO A 96 6.89 -7.07 -10.77
CA PRO A 96 5.71 -6.41 -10.24
C PRO A 96 4.83 -5.88 -11.38
N GLY A 97 3.58 -6.36 -11.43
CA GLY A 97 2.69 -6.15 -12.58
C GLY A 97 1.62 -5.08 -12.38
N ALA A 98 1.41 -4.62 -11.16
CA ALA A 98 0.34 -3.66 -10.83
C ALA A 98 0.86 -2.25 -10.50
N GLY A 99 2.02 -1.89 -11.06
CA GLY A 99 2.60 -0.54 -10.97
C GLY A 99 3.66 -0.37 -9.88
N GLY A 100 4.07 -1.43 -9.21
CA GLY A 100 5.17 -1.40 -8.23
C GLY A 100 6.46 -0.87 -8.81
N THR A 101 6.78 -1.22 -10.07
CA THR A 101 7.95 -0.70 -10.80
C THR A 101 7.89 0.80 -11.07
N GLN A 102 6.73 1.43 -10.96
CA GLN A 102 6.52 2.85 -11.18
C GLN A 102 6.39 3.63 -9.88
N ARG A 103 5.64 3.09 -8.89
CA ARG A 103 5.38 3.77 -7.62
C ARG A 103 6.52 3.65 -6.62
N LEU A 104 7.13 2.46 -6.52
CA LEU A 104 8.22 2.25 -5.55
C LEU A 104 9.40 3.21 -5.77
N PRO A 105 9.96 3.38 -6.98
CA PRO A 105 11.09 4.29 -7.17
C PRO A 105 10.77 5.76 -6.92
N ARG A 106 9.50 6.17 -7.03
CA ARG A 106 9.07 7.54 -6.70
C ARG A 106 9.11 7.83 -5.19
N LEU A 107 8.97 6.80 -4.38
CA LEU A 107 9.06 6.92 -2.91
C LEU A 107 10.49 6.74 -2.40
N THR A 108 11.25 5.80 -2.98
CA THR A 108 12.51 5.31 -2.42
C THR A 108 13.73 5.76 -3.21
N GLY A 109 13.54 6.32 -4.40
CA GLY A 109 14.60 6.47 -5.40
C GLY A 109 14.95 5.15 -6.09
N LEU A 110 15.60 5.25 -7.25
CA LEU A 110 15.91 4.11 -8.11
C LEU A 110 16.78 3.03 -7.44
N LYS A 111 17.75 3.42 -6.65
CA LYS A 111 18.72 2.48 -6.04
C LYS A 111 18.04 1.47 -5.11
N ILE A 112 17.14 1.92 -4.24
CA ILE A 112 16.42 1.05 -3.30
C ILE A 112 15.37 0.24 -4.07
N ALA A 113 14.63 0.87 -4.97
CA ALA A 113 13.61 0.20 -5.77
C ALA A 113 14.18 -0.96 -6.58
N ILE A 114 15.28 -0.74 -7.33
CA ILE A 114 15.96 -1.79 -8.10
C ILE A 114 16.38 -2.93 -7.16
N LYS A 115 17.03 -2.61 -6.04
CA LYS A 115 17.48 -3.63 -5.09
C LYS A 115 16.30 -4.47 -4.56
N MET A 116 15.18 -3.85 -4.21
CA MET A 116 14.00 -4.57 -3.70
C MET A 116 13.39 -5.47 -4.77
N ILE A 117 13.18 -4.95 -5.98
CA ILE A 117 12.53 -5.67 -7.09
C ILE A 117 13.40 -6.84 -7.56
N THR A 118 14.71 -6.65 -7.67
CA THR A 118 15.62 -7.68 -8.20
C THR A 118 16.03 -8.73 -7.17
N SER A 119 16.01 -8.40 -5.88
CA SER A 119 16.31 -9.37 -4.82
C SER A 119 15.08 -10.10 -4.29
N GLY A 120 13.88 -9.52 -4.44
CA GLY A 120 12.65 -10.03 -3.84
C GLY A 120 12.66 -10.03 -2.30
N ARG A 121 13.68 -9.44 -1.66
CA ARG A 121 13.81 -9.42 -0.19
C ARG A 121 12.88 -8.37 0.41
N PRO A 122 11.99 -8.76 1.35
CA PRO A 122 11.15 -7.81 2.04
C PRO A 122 11.96 -6.96 3.04
N LEU A 123 11.48 -5.75 3.29
CA LEU A 123 11.94 -4.84 4.35
C LEU A 123 11.04 -4.99 5.58
N ASN A 124 11.60 -4.84 6.78
CA ASN A 124 10.81 -4.65 7.99
C ASN A 124 10.22 -3.22 8.05
N ALA A 125 9.32 -2.95 9.00
CA ALA A 125 8.62 -1.68 9.13
C ALA A 125 9.58 -0.48 9.26
N SER A 126 10.63 -0.61 10.08
CA SER A 126 11.62 0.45 10.29
C SER A 126 12.45 0.72 9.02
N GLU A 127 12.91 -0.34 8.33
CA GLU A 127 13.61 -0.22 7.05
C GLU A 127 12.70 0.43 5.98
N ALA A 128 11.42 0.04 5.95
CA ALA A 128 10.45 0.58 5.01
C ALA A 128 10.15 2.07 5.28
N GLN A 129 10.09 2.48 6.54
CA GLN A 129 9.96 3.87 6.92
C GLN A 129 11.20 4.68 6.54
N ALA A 130 12.38 4.18 6.86
CA ALA A 130 13.64 4.84 6.48
C ALA A 130 13.80 4.97 4.96
N ALA A 131 13.23 4.04 4.19
CA ALA A 131 13.21 4.07 2.73
C ALA A 131 12.10 4.97 2.14
N GLY A 132 11.18 5.51 2.94
CA GLY A 132 10.05 6.33 2.47
C GLY A 132 8.86 5.53 1.93
N ILE A 133 8.85 4.20 2.07
CA ILE A 133 7.72 3.35 1.67
C ILE A 133 6.56 3.51 2.64
N VAL A 134 6.86 3.55 3.93
CA VAL A 134 5.90 3.71 5.03
C VAL A 134 6.10 5.08 5.66
N ASP A 135 5.03 5.82 5.87
CA ASP A 135 5.07 7.17 6.43
C ASP A 135 5.24 7.14 7.96
N LYS A 136 4.62 6.17 8.62
CA LYS A 136 4.63 6.05 10.07
C LYS A 136 4.68 4.59 10.51
N VAL A 137 5.47 4.30 11.53
CA VAL A 137 5.47 3.02 12.25
C VAL A 137 4.80 3.23 13.61
N SER A 138 3.93 2.30 14.00
CA SER A 138 3.16 2.35 15.24
C SER A 138 3.41 1.11 16.08
N SER A 139 3.57 1.31 17.39
CA SER A 139 3.57 0.25 18.40
C SER A 139 2.16 -0.23 18.77
N GLU A 140 1.13 0.54 18.39
CA GLU A 140 -0.28 0.17 18.55
C GLU A 140 -0.69 -0.86 17.50
N ASP A 141 -1.84 -1.53 17.72
CA ASP A 141 -2.45 -2.37 16.69
C ASP A 141 -2.82 -1.55 15.44
N GLN A 142 -3.02 -2.24 14.31
CA GLN A 142 -3.25 -1.58 13.02
C GLN A 142 -4.47 -0.63 13.03
N THR A 143 -5.50 -0.93 13.81
CA THR A 143 -6.73 -0.12 13.85
C THR A 143 -6.53 1.16 14.65
N ARG A 144 -5.97 1.04 15.86
CA ARG A 144 -5.73 2.17 16.76
C ARG A 144 -4.65 3.08 16.19
N GLY A 145 -3.53 2.50 15.74
CA GLY A 145 -2.45 3.26 15.11
C GLY A 145 -2.92 4.04 13.89
N ALA A 146 -3.74 3.42 13.02
CA ALA A 146 -4.27 4.08 11.84
C ALA A 146 -5.25 5.22 12.17
N LYS A 147 -6.09 5.06 13.21
CA LYS A 147 -6.97 6.14 13.68
C LYS A 147 -6.18 7.34 14.19
N TYR A 148 -5.20 7.12 15.07
CA TYR A 148 -4.34 8.22 15.55
C TYR A 148 -3.58 8.90 14.41
N TYR A 149 -3.13 8.14 13.42
CA TYR A 149 -2.47 8.72 12.26
C TYR A 149 -3.43 9.51 11.37
N ALA A 150 -4.68 9.05 11.21
CA ALA A 150 -5.71 9.79 10.49
C ALA A 150 -6.02 11.13 11.18
N GLU A 151 -6.19 11.14 12.51
CA GLU A 151 -6.39 12.35 13.32
C GLU A 151 -5.21 13.32 13.13
N GLU A 152 -3.98 12.85 13.22
CA GLU A 152 -2.77 13.66 12.97
C GLU A 152 -2.74 14.27 11.56
N LEU A 153 -3.14 13.50 10.54
CA LEU A 153 -3.21 14.00 9.16
C LEU A 153 -4.28 15.07 8.99
N LEU A 154 -5.45 14.90 9.60
CA LEU A 154 -6.53 15.89 9.60
C LEU A 154 -6.13 17.18 10.31
N GLU A 155 -5.50 17.11 11.47
CA GLU A 155 -4.99 18.26 12.22
C GLU A 155 -3.98 19.09 11.41
N ARG A 156 -3.19 18.41 10.55
CA ARG A 156 -2.22 19.07 9.67
C ARG A 156 -2.82 19.54 8.33
N GLY A 157 -4.10 19.32 8.11
CA GLY A 157 -4.77 19.64 6.84
C GLY A 157 -4.22 18.83 5.66
N ALA A 158 -3.76 17.60 5.91
CA ALA A 158 -3.17 16.75 4.87
C ALA A 158 -4.24 16.25 3.89
N GLY A 159 -4.06 16.55 2.60
CA GLY A 159 -4.94 16.14 1.52
C GLY A 159 -4.46 14.92 0.75
N LYS A 160 -4.99 14.74 -0.46
CA LYS A 160 -4.55 13.70 -1.40
C LYS A 160 -3.06 13.82 -1.71
N ARG A 161 -2.38 12.67 -1.78
CA ARG A 161 -0.95 12.55 -2.10
C ARG A 161 -0.70 11.32 -2.95
N LEU A 162 -0.97 11.42 -4.23
CA LEU A 162 -0.81 10.30 -5.14
C LEU A 162 0.68 10.00 -5.40
N THR A 163 1.11 8.79 -5.12
CA THR A 163 2.50 8.36 -5.35
C THR A 163 2.91 8.51 -6.81
N ARG A 164 2.00 8.31 -7.75
CA ARG A 164 2.27 8.44 -9.20
C ARG A 164 2.66 9.86 -9.62
N ASP A 165 2.24 10.87 -8.87
CA ASP A 165 2.49 12.28 -9.18
C ASP A 165 3.83 12.80 -8.60
N ILE A 166 4.50 11.99 -7.77
CA ILE A 166 5.82 12.31 -7.23
C ILE A 166 6.85 12.16 -8.36
N ALA A 167 7.65 13.20 -8.58
CA ALA A 167 8.74 13.16 -9.55
C ALA A 167 9.80 12.09 -9.16
N LEU A 168 10.44 11.50 -10.18
CA LEU A 168 11.58 10.58 -10.00
C LEU A 168 12.86 11.35 -9.70
#